data_b557b808ab93ab80eebd1966157ddace
#
_entry.id   b557b808ab93ab80eebd1966157ddace
#
_cell.length_a   1.000
_cell.length_b   1.000
_cell.length_c   1.000
_cell.angle_alpha   90.00
_cell.angle_beta   90.00
_cell.angle_gamma   90.00
#
_symmetry.space_group_name_H-M   'P 1'
#
loop_
_entity.id
_entity.type
_entity.pdbx_description
1 polymer ?
#
loop_
_entity_poly.entity_id
_entity_poly.type
_entity_poly.pdbx_seq_one_letter_code
_entity_poly.pdbx_strand_id
1 'polypeptide(L)'
;MSAEESKPTGEDAQLTRRSVLTWLARGAVAATVLSLVGRAARRPAAGATRLVWQVDPAKCTQCGRCATMCVLEPSAVKCVHAFAMCGYCKRCFGFFQPDAAALDESGEKQLCPTGALGRSFVEDPYFEYTIDEPKCIGCALCVKGCGSFGNGSLYLQVRHDRCVNCNECRIAANCPSGAISRVPLETPCILKDAEHNPVPANRPAKGRI
;
A
#
# COMPACT_ATOMS: atom_id res chain seq x y z
N MET A 1 -61.50 57.95 38.63
CA MET A 1 -61.41 56.53 38.50
C MET A 1 -59.96 56.16 38.47
N SER A 2 -59.48 55.66 39.59
CA SER A 2 -58.07 55.48 39.94
C SER A 2 -57.61 54.13 39.42
N ALA A 3 -56.55 54.11 38.57
CA ALA A 3 -55.87 52.91 38.19
C ALA A 3 -54.80 52.61 39.25
N GLU A 4 -54.94 51.52 39.91
CA GLU A 4 -54.04 51.00 40.95
C GLU A 4 -52.92 50.16 40.22
N GLU A 5 -51.74 50.73 40.33
CA GLU A 5 -50.48 50.19 39.82
C GLU A 5 -49.98 49.10 40.77
N SER A 6 -50.11 47.82 40.46
CA SER A 6 -49.55 46.74 41.26
C SER A 6 -48.07 46.58 41.03
N LYS A 7 -47.31 46.98 42.03
CA LYS A 7 -45.83 46.76 42.13
C LYS A 7 -45.50 45.28 42.28
N PRO A 8 -44.58 44.74 41.46
CA PRO A 8 -44.11 43.38 41.66
C PRO A 8 -43.24 43.29 42.92
N THR A 9 -43.64 42.49 43.85
CA THR A 9 -42.86 42.10 45.04
C THR A 9 -41.71 41.23 44.59
N GLY A 10 -40.49 41.79 44.67
CA GLY A 10 -39.24 41.01 44.50
C GLY A 10 -39.10 40.05 45.68
N GLU A 11 -39.32 38.76 45.43
CA GLU A 11 -38.89 37.69 46.30
C GLU A 11 -37.36 37.66 46.27
N ASP A 12 -36.73 38.26 47.28
CA ASP A 12 -35.32 38.08 47.56
C ASP A 12 -35.07 36.63 47.92
N ALA A 13 -34.66 35.84 46.92
CA ALA A 13 -34.24 34.45 47.10
C ALA A 13 -33.00 34.45 48.00
N GLN A 14 -33.25 34.32 49.35
CA GLN A 14 -32.15 34.13 50.30
C GLN A 14 -31.38 32.88 49.96
N LEU A 15 -30.20 33.05 49.42
CA LEU A 15 -29.23 31.97 49.13
C LEU A 15 -28.81 31.34 50.45
N THR A 16 -29.50 30.29 50.85
CA THR A 16 -29.15 29.50 52.03
C THR A 16 -27.86 28.73 51.75
N ARG A 17 -26.97 28.62 52.75
CA ARG A 17 -25.71 27.88 52.63
C ARG A 17 -25.92 26.47 52.03
N ARG A 18 -27.06 25.86 52.26
CA ARG A 18 -27.45 24.55 51.75
C ARG A 18 -27.71 24.57 50.24
N SER A 19 -28.35 25.63 49.71
CA SER A 19 -28.59 25.76 48.26
C SER A 19 -27.30 26.02 47.50
N VAL A 20 -26.39 26.80 48.05
CA VAL A 20 -25.06 27.04 47.42
C VAL A 20 -24.26 25.75 47.34
N LEU A 21 -24.21 24.94 48.39
CA LEU A 21 -23.51 23.67 48.38
C LEU A 21 -24.11 22.66 47.39
N THR A 22 -25.44 22.62 47.21
CA THR A 22 -26.08 21.75 46.24
C THR A 22 -25.81 22.20 44.80
N TRP A 23 -25.72 23.52 44.52
CA TRP A 23 -25.34 24.06 43.22
C TRP A 23 -23.89 23.74 42.89
N LEU A 24 -22.97 23.89 43.85
CA LEU A 24 -21.56 23.55 43.66
C LEU A 24 -21.37 22.05 43.42
N ALA A 25 -22.06 21.20 44.16
CA ALA A 25 -22.01 19.73 43.94
C ALA A 25 -22.54 19.34 42.57
N ARG A 26 -23.65 19.91 42.11
CA ARG A 26 -24.20 19.67 40.76
C ARG A 26 -23.25 20.19 39.68
N GLY A 27 -22.64 21.34 39.86
CA GLY A 27 -21.64 21.87 38.94
C GLY A 27 -20.39 20.98 38.82
N ALA A 28 -19.89 20.47 39.94
CA ALA A 28 -18.75 19.54 39.96
C ALA A 28 -19.06 18.22 39.25
N VAL A 29 -20.25 17.65 39.48
CA VAL A 29 -20.69 16.41 38.77
C VAL A 29 -20.80 16.68 37.25
N ALA A 30 -21.42 17.80 36.86
CA ALA A 30 -21.53 18.15 35.43
C ALA A 30 -20.16 18.35 34.77
N ALA A 31 -19.22 19.01 35.46
CA ALA A 31 -17.85 19.23 34.95
C ALA A 31 -17.08 17.91 34.81
N THR A 32 -17.25 16.97 35.76
CA THR A 32 -16.60 15.65 35.66
C THR A 32 -17.20 14.80 34.51
N VAL A 33 -18.51 14.80 34.35
CA VAL A 33 -19.15 14.10 33.22
C VAL A 33 -18.73 14.70 31.90
N LEU A 34 -18.72 16.02 31.75
CA LEU A 34 -18.25 16.70 30.53
C LEU A 34 -16.77 16.40 30.24
N SER A 35 -15.91 16.34 31.27
CA SER A 35 -14.50 16.01 31.10
C SER A 35 -14.29 14.55 30.66
N LEU A 36 -15.08 13.62 31.19
CA LEU A 36 -15.06 12.19 30.80
C LEU A 36 -15.57 12.00 29.38
N VAL A 37 -16.65 12.66 28.99
CA VAL A 37 -17.19 12.63 27.62
C VAL A 37 -16.20 13.27 26.66
N GLY A 38 -15.60 14.40 27.01
CA GLY A 38 -14.58 15.07 26.19
C GLY A 38 -13.32 14.23 26.02
N ARG A 39 -12.90 13.45 27.03
CA ARG A 39 -11.80 12.48 26.92
C ARG A 39 -12.16 11.27 26.09
N ALA A 40 -13.39 10.77 26.19
CA ALA A 40 -13.88 9.68 25.34
C ALA A 40 -13.98 10.10 23.86
N ALA A 41 -14.44 11.31 23.60
CA ALA A 41 -14.51 11.88 22.24
C ALA A 41 -13.13 12.20 21.64
N ARG A 42 -12.12 12.47 22.48
CA ARG A 42 -10.73 12.72 22.07
C ARG A 42 -9.87 11.47 22.01
N ARG A 43 -10.39 10.29 22.37
CA ARG A 43 -9.69 9.06 22.04
C ARG A 43 -9.61 9.02 20.52
N PRO A 44 -8.40 9.09 19.91
CA PRO A 44 -8.28 8.80 18.50
C PRO A 44 -8.93 7.43 18.33
N ALA A 45 -9.89 7.32 17.43
CA ALA A 45 -10.43 6.02 17.05
C ALA A 45 -9.21 5.14 16.84
N ALA A 46 -9.04 4.08 17.62
CA ALA A 46 -7.90 3.18 17.60
C ALA A 46 -7.69 2.87 16.12
N GLY A 47 -6.58 3.38 15.54
CA GLY A 47 -6.46 3.67 14.14
C GLY A 47 -6.96 2.51 13.32
N ALA A 48 -8.03 2.72 12.56
CA ALA A 48 -8.42 1.79 11.54
C ALA A 48 -7.21 1.68 10.62
N THR A 49 -6.41 0.63 10.79
CA THR A 49 -5.22 0.38 9.98
C THR A 49 -5.65 0.47 8.53
N ARG A 50 -5.19 1.52 7.82
CA ARG A 50 -5.51 1.65 6.40
C ARG A 50 -4.90 0.48 5.69
N LEU A 51 -5.75 -0.33 5.06
CA LEU A 51 -5.34 -1.51 4.32
C LEU A 51 -5.25 -1.18 2.84
N VAL A 52 -4.20 -1.67 2.20
CA VAL A 52 -3.97 -1.55 0.75
C VAL A 52 -3.79 -2.93 0.13
N TRP A 53 -4.10 -3.06 -1.15
CA TRP A 53 -3.91 -4.31 -1.87
C TRP A 53 -2.45 -4.50 -2.24
N GLN A 54 -1.92 -5.72 -2.04
CA GLN A 54 -0.57 -6.07 -2.47
C GLN A 54 -0.51 -7.50 -3.00
N VAL A 55 0.44 -7.74 -3.89
CA VAL A 55 0.78 -9.07 -4.42
C VAL A 55 1.78 -9.73 -3.48
N ASP A 56 1.48 -10.95 -3.07
CA ASP A 56 2.42 -11.83 -2.40
C ASP A 56 3.25 -12.58 -3.46
N PRO A 57 4.55 -12.28 -3.62
CA PRO A 57 5.36 -12.90 -4.65
C PRO A 57 5.57 -14.40 -4.43
N ALA A 58 5.50 -14.90 -3.18
CA ALA A 58 5.64 -16.33 -2.87
C ALA A 58 4.43 -17.14 -3.36
N LYS A 59 3.23 -16.56 -3.36
CA LYS A 59 1.99 -17.20 -3.84
C LYS A 59 1.73 -16.95 -5.32
N CYS A 60 2.43 -15.99 -5.94
CA CYS A 60 2.15 -15.56 -7.31
C CYS A 60 2.57 -16.62 -8.34
N THR A 61 1.60 -17.16 -9.08
CA THR A 61 1.81 -18.13 -10.18
C THR A 61 2.06 -17.49 -11.54
N GLN A 62 2.28 -16.20 -11.61
CA GLN A 62 2.57 -15.43 -12.83
C GLN A 62 1.53 -15.65 -13.97
N CYS A 63 0.27 -15.82 -13.62
CA CYS A 63 -0.81 -16.18 -14.55
C CYS A 63 -1.22 -15.06 -15.53
N GLY A 64 -0.74 -13.82 -15.35
CA GLY A 64 -1.01 -12.67 -16.22
C GLY A 64 -2.35 -11.97 -16.01
N ARG A 65 -3.27 -12.49 -15.19
CA ARG A 65 -4.60 -11.90 -14.97
C ARG A 65 -4.57 -10.48 -14.41
N CYS A 66 -3.47 -10.09 -13.76
CA CYS A 66 -3.30 -8.73 -13.25
C CYS A 66 -3.39 -7.67 -14.36
N ALA A 67 -2.97 -8.01 -15.58
CA ALA A 67 -3.03 -7.09 -16.71
C ALA A 67 -4.47 -6.80 -17.18
N THR A 68 -5.36 -7.80 -17.10
CA THR A 68 -6.69 -7.73 -17.71
C THR A 68 -7.83 -7.53 -16.70
N MET A 69 -7.60 -7.88 -15.43
CA MET A 69 -8.63 -7.82 -14.40
C MET A 69 -8.61 -6.51 -13.59
N CYS A 70 -7.59 -5.67 -13.75
CA CYS A 70 -7.58 -4.36 -13.10
C CYS A 70 -8.65 -3.46 -13.70
N VAL A 71 -9.26 -2.61 -12.86
CA VAL A 71 -10.20 -1.57 -13.33
C VAL A 71 -9.47 -0.40 -14.01
N LEU A 72 -8.15 -0.32 -13.84
CA LEU A 72 -7.30 0.71 -14.44
C LEU A 72 -6.62 0.16 -15.69
N GLU A 73 -6.44 1.02 -16.68
CA GLU A 73 -5.69 0.75 -17.90
C GLU A 73 -4.64 1.83 -18.12
N PRO A 74 -3.35 1.50 -18.09
CA PRO A 74 -2.78 0.20 -17.73
C PRO A 74 -2.93 -0.14 -16.24
N SER A 75 -2.90 -1.45 -15.93
CA SER A 75 -3.04 -1.97 -14.58
C SER A 75 -2.12 -1.29 -13.54
N ALA A 76 -2.61 -1.15 -12.30
CA ALA A 76 -1.78 -0.70 -11.18
C ALA A 76 -0.71 -1.72 -10.75
N VAL A 77 -0.82 -2.97 -11.19
CA VAL A 77 0.20 -3.99 -10.93
C VAL A 77 1.34 -3.83 -11.92
N LYS A 78 2.56 -3.72 -11.40
CA LYS A 78 3.77 -3.50 -12.20
C LYS A 78 4.83 -4.54 -11.85
N CYS A 79 5.72 -4.80 -12.82
CA CYS A 79 6.93 -5.56 -12.58
C CYS A 79 7.95 -4.68 -11.84
N VAL A 80 8.66 -5.26 -10.89
CA VAL A 80 9.75 -4.61 -10.15
C VAL A 80 10.91 -5.59 -9.94
N HIS A 81 12.07 -5.04 -9.60
CA HIS A 81 13.25 -5.82 -9.23
C HIS A 81 13.29 -6.10 -7.74
N ALA A 82 13.66 -7.32 -7.33
CA ALA A 82 13.91 -7.68 -5.93
C ALA A 82 15.31 -7.25 -5.46
N PHE A 83 16.29 -7.33 -6.36
CA PHE A 83 17.70 -7.05 -6.05
C PHE A 83 18.14 -5.74 -6.69
N ALA A 84 18.92 -4.94 -5.95
CA ALA A 84 19.44 -3.66 -6.44
C ALA A 84 20.35 -3.82 -7.68
N MET A 85 21.05 -4.96 -7.79
CA MET A 85 21.91 -5.30 -8.93
C MET A 85 21.18 -6.01 -10.05
N CYS A 86 19.88 -6.23 -9.93
CA CYS A 86 19.09 -6.80 -11.02
C CYS A 86 19.01 -5.80 -12.16
N GLY A 87 19.13 -6.26 -13.36
CA GLY A 87 19.19 -5.39 -14.51
C GLY A 87 20.62 -5.18 -15.03
N TYR A 88 21.65 -5.68 -14.33
CA TYR A 88 23.03 -5.69 -14.83
C TYR A 88 23.43 -7.11 -15.17
N CYS A 89 23.10 -7.54 -16.37
CA CYS A 89 23.28 -8.92 -16.81
C CYS A 89 23.78 -8.99 -18.26
N LYS A 90 24.58 -10.02 -18.56
CA LYS A 90 24.92 -10.37 -19.96
C LYS A 90 23.67 -10.77 -20.74
N ARG A 91 22.81 -11.57 -20.12
CA ARG A 91 21.52 -12.03 -20.70
C ARG A 91 20.43 -12.01 -19.65
N CYS A 92 19.38 -11.28 -19.91
CA CYS A 92 18.18 -11.26 -19.07
C CYS A 92 17.09 -12.18 -19.64
N PHE A 93 16.75 -13.25 -18.93
CA PHE A 93 15.65 -14.15 -19.32
C PHE A 93 14.25 -13.55 -19.11
N GLY A 94 14.15 -12.45 -18.41
CA GLY A 94 12.93 -11.65 -18.37
C GLY A 94 12.75 -10.76 -19.59
N PHE A 95 13.84 -10.46 -20.32
CA PHE A 95 13.82 -9.66 -21.53
C PHE A 95 13.68 -10.48 -22.79
N PHE A 96 14.52 -11.52 -22.94
CA PHE A 96 14.53 -12.38 -24.12
C PHE A 96 13.55 -13.55 -24.00
N GLN A 97 12.99 -13.95 -25.13
CA GLN A 97 12.32 -15.23 -25.24
C GLN A 97 13.33 -16.39 -25.07
N PRO A 98 12.91 -17.53 -24.52
CA PRO A 98 13.82 -18.67 -24.27
C PRO A 98 14.51 -19.20 -25.52
N ASP A 99 13.86 -19.10 -26.68
CA ASP A 99 14.33 -19.55 -28.00
C ASP A 99 15.10 -18.48 -28.77
N ALA A 100 15.37 -17.31 -28.19
CA ALA A 100 16.14 -16.26 -28.85
C ALA A 100 17.57 -16.72 -29.09
N ALA A 101 17.94 -16.96 -30.35
CA ALA A 101 19.27 -17.41 -30.76
C ALA A 101 20.30 -16.28 -30.74
N ALA A 102 19.89 -15.09 -31.11
CA ALA A 102 20.75 -13.89 -31.15
C ALA A 102 20.51 -12.99 -29.95
N LEU A 103 21.60 -12.43 -29.42
CA LEU A 103 21.59 -11.42 -28.36
C LEU A 103 21.83 -10.02 -28.95
N ASP A 104 21.38 -9.83 -30.20
CA ASP A 104 21.55 -8.56 -30.88
C ASP A 104 20.79 -7.41 -30.20
N GLU A 105 21.15 -6.18 -30.57
CA GLU A 105 20.61 -4.98 -29.96
C GLU A 105 19.18 -4.69 -30.39
N SER A 106 18.71 -5.27 -31.48
CA SER A 106 17.41 -4.99 -32.08
C SER A 106 16.21 -5.48 -31.26
N GLY A 107 16.45 -6.41 -30.34
CA GLY A 107 15.42 -6.86 -29.42
C GLY A 107 14.23 -7.57 -30.10
N GLU A 108 14.43 -8.18 -31.27
CA GLU A 108 13.40 -8.80 -32.11
C GLU A 108 12.60 -9.90 -31.41
N LYS A 109 13.15 -10.44 -30.31
CA LYS A 109 12.49 -11.48 -29.51
C LYS A 109 12.31 -11.08 -28.06
N GLN A 110 11.77 -9.88 -27.86
CA GLN A 110 11.42 -9.45 -26.51
C GLN A 110 10.20 -10.18 -25.97
N LEU A 111 10.28 -10.59 -24.70
CA LEU A 111 9.16 -11.17 -23.98
C LEU A 111 8.06 -10.16 -23.67
N CYS A 112 8.44 -8.87 -23.49
CA CYS A 112 7.51 -7.84 -23.10
C CYS A 112 6.67 -7.36 -24.30
N PRO A 113 5.33 -7.57 -24.28
CA PRO A 113 4.47 -7.19 -25.39
C PRO A 113 4.31 -5.69 -25.57
N THR A 114 4.61 -4.89 -24.52
CA THR A 114 4.48 -3.44 -24.54
C THR A 114 5.82 -2.72 -24.64
N GLY A 115 6.94 -3.47 -24.73
CA GLY A 115 8.28 -2.90 -24.70
C GLY A 115 8.60 -2.15 -23.38
N ALA A 116 7.94 -2.51 -22.29
CA ALA A 116 8.16 -1.88 -21.00
C ALA A 116 9.51 -2.25 -20.37
N LEU A 117 10.14 -3.36 -20.80
CA LEU A 117 11.47 -3.74 -20.36
C LEU A 117 12.48 -3.26 -21.41
N GLY A 118 13.26 -2.26 -21.03
CA GLY A 118 14.33 -1.68 -21.87
C GLY A 118 15.65 -2.40 -21.64
N ARG A 119 16.57 -2.26 -22.61
CA ARG A 119 17.94 -2.76 -22.55
C ARG A 119 18.87 -1.68 -23.04
N SER A 120 19.94 -1.37 -22.31
CA SER A 120 21.01 -0.47 -22.71
C SER A 120 22.37 -1.10 -22.45
N PHE A 121 23.32 -0.87 -23.36
CA PHE A 121 24.70 -1.33 -23.19
C PHE A 121 25.38 -0.53 -22.07
N VAL A 122 26.11 -1.20 -21.20
CA VAL A 122 26.90 -0.59 -20.14
C VAL A 122 28.39 -0.85 -20.40
N GLU A 123 28.79 -2.11 -20.39
CA GLU A 123 30.16 -2.56 -20.66
C GLU A 123 30.15 -4.02 -21.14
N ASP A 124 31.13 -4.44 -21.91
CA ASP A 124 31.22 -5.81 -22.36
C ASP A 124 31.50 -6.78 -21.20
N PRO A 125 30.71 -7.83 -21.01
CA PRO A 125 29.56 -8.29 -21.80
C PRO A 125 28.18 -7.89 -21.22
N TYR A 126 28.07 -6.84 -20.42
CA TYR A 126 26.91 -6.53 -19.60
C TYR A 126 26.04 -5.41 -20.16
N PHE A 127 24.74 -5.60 -19.93
CA PHE A 127 23.69 -4.64 -20.27
C PHE A 127 22.87 -4.30 -19.04
N GLU A 128 22.37 -3.08 -19.00
CA GLU A 128 21.35 -2.65 -18.04
C GLU A 128 19.96 -2.95 -18.59
N TYR A 129 19.10 -3.49 -17.74
CA TYR A 129 17.69 -3.77 -18.03
C TYR A 129 16.81 -2.97 -17.10
N THR A 130 16.06 -2.02 -17.64
CA THR A 130 15.20 -1.11 -16.89
C THR A 130 13.74 -1.38 -17.16
N ILE A 131 12.87 -1.05 -16.22
CA ILE A 131 11.42 -1.21 -16.35
C ILE A 131 10.78 0.15 -16.49
N ASP A 132 10.18 0.41 -17.66
CA ASP A 132 9.29 1.55 -17.88
C ASP A 132 7.92 1.22 -17.28
N GLU A 133 7.70 1.62 -16.02
CA GLU A 133 6.46 1.33 -15.30
C GLU A 133 5.20 1.89 -15.99
N PRO A 134 5.19 3.08 -16.61
CA PRO A 134 4.07 3.56 -17.41
C PRO A 134 3.62 2.60 -18.49
N LYS A 135 4.55 1.96 -19.21
CA LYS A 135 4.25 0.98 -20.26
C LYS A 135 3.92 -0.41 -19.72
N CYS A 136 4.35 -0.73 -18.50
CA CYS A 136 4.13 -2.04 -17.91
C CYS A 136 2.64 -2.28 -17.63
N ILE A 137 2.09 -3.36 -18.14
CA ILE A 137 0.69 -3.78 -17.92
C ILE A 137 0.53 -4.84 -16.83
N GLY A 138 1.63 -5.33 -16.23
CA GLY A 138 1.57 -6.37 -15.20
C GLY A 138 1.24 -7.77 -15.71
N CYS A 139 1.56 -8.09 -16.96
CA CYS A 139 1.27 -9.39 -17.59
C CYS A 139 2.11 -10.58 -17.07
N ALA A 140 3.14 -10.29 -16.28
CA ALA A 140 4.04 -11.26 -15.64
C ALA A 140 4.92 -12.12 -16.59
N LEU A 141 4.94 -11.90 -17.90
CA LEU A 141 5.79 -12.69 -18.82
C LEU A 141 7.27 -12.60 -18.47
N CYS A 142 7.78 -11.37 -18.21
CA CYS A 142 9.16 -11.17 -17.77
C CYS A 142 9.44 -11.82 -16.41
N VAL A 143 8.48 -11.80 -15.48
CA VAL A 143 8.59 -12.44 -14.17
C VAL A 143 8.72 -13.97 -14.34
N LYS A 144 7.89 -14.55 -15.21
CA LYS A 144 7.93 -15.98 -15.53
C LYS A 144 9.26 -16.39 -16.17
N GLY A 145 9.72 -15.63 -17.18
CA GLY A 145 11.01 -15.89 -17.81
C GLY A 145 12.17 -15.80 -16.83
N CYS A 146 12.21 -14.74 -16.02
CA CYS A 146 13.22 -14.54 -14.99
C CYS A 146 13.19 -15.65 -13.92
N GLY A 147 12.00 -16.09 -13.49
CA GLY A 147 11.87 -17.13 -12.47
C GLY A 147 12.24 -18.52 -12.98
N SER A 148 12.00 -18.82 -14.27
CA SER A 148 12.26 -20.14 -14.86
C SER A 148 13.71 -20.32 -15.31
N PHE A 149 14.35 -19.29 -15.80
CA PHE A 149 15.65 -19.37 -16.47
C PHE A 149 16.69 -18.38 -15.93
N GLY A 150 16.29 -17.41 -15.14
CA GLY A 150 17.13 -16.36 -14.58
C GLY A 150 17.34 -16.47 -13.07
N ASN A 151 17.69 -15.36 -12.45
CA ASN A 151 17.93 -15.27 -11.00
C ASN A 151 16.65 -15.09 -10.16
N GLY A 152 15.50 -15.03 -10.79
CA GLY A 152 14.22 -14.85 -10.10
C GLY A 152 13.97 -13.47 -9.51
N SER A 153 14.76 -12.46 -9.83
CA SER A 153 14.64 -11.13 -9.23
C SER A 153 13.37 -10.39 -9.60
N LEU A 154 12.83 -10.59 -10.80
CA LEU A 154 11.60 -9.90 -11.22
C LEU A 154 10.38 -10.46 -10.49
N TYR A 155 9.51 -9.56 -10.04
CA TYR A 155 8.24 -9.94 -9.43
C TYR A 155 7.19 -8.83 -9.61
N LEU A 156 5.93 -9.11 -9.28
CA LEU A 156 4.84 -8.15 -9.40
C LEU A 156 4.57 -7.46 -8.08
N GLN A 157 4.32 -6.16 -8.14
CA GLN A 157 3.81 -5.36 -7.02
C GLN A 157 2.64 -4.48 -7.45
N VAL A 158 1.73 -4.19 -6.53
CA VAL A 158 0.74 -3.13 -6.70
C VAL A 158 1.40 -1.79 -6.41
N ARG A 159 1.32 -0.87 -7.35
CA ARG A 159 1.78 0.52 -7.18
C ARG A 159 0.67 1.33 -6.52
N HIS A 160 0.89 1.71 -5.26
CA HIS A 160 -0.13 2.37 -4.43
C HIS A 160 -0.39 3.82 -4.84
N ASP A 161 0.56 4.45 -5.52
CA ASP A 161 0.41 5.76 -6.17
C ASP A 161 -0.59 5.74 -7.33
N ARG A 162 -0.83 4.57 -7.92
CA ARG A 162 -1.77 4.37 -9.03
C ARG A 162 -3.04 3.64 -8.62
N CYS A 163 -2.94 2.74 -7.64
CA CYS A 163 -4.04 1.89 -7.20
C CYS A 163 -5.13 2.71 -6.51
N VAL A 164 -6.36 2.64 -7.02
CA VAL A 164 -7.53 3.32 -6.42
C VAL A 164 -8.09 2.58 -5.19
N ASN A 165 -7.42 1.53 -4.75
CA ASN A 165 -7.76 0.76 -3.55
C ASN A 165 -9.24 0.33 -3.47
N CYS A 166 -9.75 -0.26 -4.53
CA CYS A 166 -11.13 -0.76 -4.61
C CYS A 166 -11.51 -1.59 -3.38
N ASN A 167 -12.74 -1.45 -2.87
CA ASN A 167 -13.23 -2.25 -1.75
C ASN A 167 -13.17 -3.74 -2.06
N GLU A 168 -13.61 -4.12 -3.27
CA GLU A 168 -13.45 -5.45 -3.86
C GLU A 168 -12.48 -5.35 -5.03
N CYS A 169 -11.29 -5.88 -4.85
CA CYS A 169 -10.30 -5.90 -5.92
C CYS A 169 -10.64 -7.00 -6.92
N ARG A 170 -10.95 -6.62 -8.15
CA ARG A 170 -11.28 -7.56 -9.22
C ARG A 170 -10.13 -8.53 -9.54
N ILE A 171 -8.87 -8.07 -9.39
CA ILE A 171 -7.70 -8.95 -9.56
C ILE A 171 -7.68 -9.98 -8.42
N ALA A 172 -7.91 -9.56 -7.16
CA ALA A 172 -7.93 -10.48 -6.02
C ALA A 172 -9.02 -11.55 -6.16
N ALA A 173 -10.22 -11.15 -6.58
CA ALA A 173 -11.34 -12.06 -6.81
C ALA A 173 -11.06 -13.10 -7.93
N ASN A 174 -10.20 -12.74 -8.91
CA ASN A 174 -9.86 -13.60 -10.04
C ASN A 174 -8.45 -14.23 -9.94
N CYS A 175 -7.74 -14.04 -8.84
CA CYS A 175 -6.40 -14.59 -8.66
C CYS A 175 -6.47 -16.08 -8.34
N PRO A 176 -5.95 -16.99 -9.19
CA PRO A 176 -6.10 -18.44 -8.99
C PRO A 176 -5.33 -18.95 -7.77
N SER A 177 -4.29 -18.25 -7.36
CA SER A 177 -3.45 -18.63 -6.20
C SER A 177 -3.74 -17.82 -4.94
N GLY A 178 -4.70 -16.89 -4.98
CA GLY A 178 -4.98 -16.02 -3.85
C GLY A 178 -3.79 -15.13 -3.45
N ALA A 179 -2.90 -14.83 -4.39
CA ALA A 179 -1.68 -14.07 -4.13
C ALA A 179 -1.92 -12.58 -3.84
N ILE A 180 -3.16 -12.08 -3.99
CA ILE A 180 -3.47 -10.68 -3.73
C ILE A 180 -4.29 -10.57 -2.47
N SER A 181 -3.75 -9.86 -1.49
CA SER A 181 -4.34 -9.65 -0.17
C SER A 181 -4.23 -8.20 0.27
N ARG A 182 -4.99 -7.85 1.31
CA ARG A 182 -4.85 -6.55 1.97
C ARG A 182 -3.75 -6.61 3.01
N VAL A 183 -2.86 -5.63 2.95
CA VAL A 183 -1.76 -5.43 3.90
C VAL A 183 -1.86 -4.05 4.55
N PRO A 184 -1.28 -3.85 5.74
CA PRO A 184 -1.21 -2.54 6.36
C PRO A 184 -0.48 -1.53 5.47
N LEU A 185 -0.99 -0.28 5.44
CA LEU A 185 -0.35 0.81 4.69
C LEU A 185 1.05 1.14 5.22
N GLU A 186 1.32 0.86 6.48
CA GLU A 186 2.62 1.06 7.13
C GLU A 186 3.70 0.11 6.58
N THR A 187 3.28 -1.07 6.10
CA THR A 187 4.15 -2.08 5.48
C THR A 187 3.56 -2.56 4.16
N PRO A 188 3.48 -1.65 3.16
CA PRO A 188 2.67 -1.91 1.95
C PRO A 188 3.34 -2.86 0.96
N CYS A 189 4.62 -3.17 1.12
CA CYS A 189 5.40 -4.00 0.21
C CYS A 189 5.66 -5.38 0.82
N ILE A 190 5.38 -6.43 0.04
CA ILE A 190 5.80 -7.79 0.36
C ILE A 190 7.03 -8.09 -0.51
N LEU A 191 8.18 -8.28 0.13
CA LEU A 191 9.42 -8.59 -0.55
C LEU A 191 9.45 -10.05 -0.96
N LYS A 192 10.02 -10.35 -2.12
CA LYS A 192 10.06 -11.70 -2.69
C LYS A 192 10.76 -12.72 -1.79
N ASP A 193 11.81 -12.29 -1.09
CA ASP A 193 12.65 -13.16 -0.27
C ASP A 193 12.28 -13.13 1.22
N ALA A 194 11.22 -12.43 1.61
CA ALA A 194 10.84 -12.29 3.02
C ALA A 194 10.50 -13.65 3.68
N GLU A 195 9.98 -14.60 2.91
CA GLU A 195 9.61 -15.93 3.38
C GLU A 195 10.75 -16.96 3.26
N HIS A 196 11.62 -16.82 2.24
CA HIS A 196 12.73 -17.75 1.98
C HIS A 196 14.02 -17.35 2.70
N ASN A 197 14.16 -16.08 3.03
CA ASN A 197 15.30 -15.55 3.75
C ASN A 197 14.82 -14.41 4.66
N PRO A 198 14.15 -14.75 5.80
CA PRO A 198 13.71 -13.73 6.73
C PRO A 198 14.94 -12.94 7.17
N VAL A 199 15.06 -11.71 6.67
CA VAL A 199 16.07 -10.77 7.18
C VAL A 199 15.74 -10.57 8.64
N PRO A 200 16.58 -11.03 9.59
CA PRO A 200 16.31 -10.81 11.00
C PRO A 200 16.13 -9.31 11.21
N ALA A 201 15.10 -8.94 11.99
CA ALA A 201 14.71 -7.54 12.25
C ALA A 201 15.87 -6.64 12.73
N ASN A 202 17.00 -7.22 13.10
CA ASN A 202 18.22 -6.58 13.61
C ASN A 202 19.43 -6.69 12.67
N ARG A 203 19.27 -6.94 11.37
CA ARG A 203 20.44 -6.85 10.49
C ARG A 203 20.83 -5.36 10.35
N PRO A 204 21.99 -4.92 10.89
CA PRO A 204 22.46 -3.57 10.65
C PRO A 204 22.59 -3.37 9.13
N ALA A 205 22.13 -2.23 8.65
CA ALA A 205 22.30 -1.87 7.24
C ALA A 205 23.79 -2.00 6.92
N LYS A 206 24.16 -2.97 6.07
CA LYS A 206 25.53 -3.05 5.56
C LYS A 206 25.81 -1.72 4.88
N GLY A 207 26.75 -0.96 5.46
CA GLY A 207 27.19 0.30 4.92
C GLY A 207 27.46 0.15 3.42
N ARG A 208 26.94 1.10 2.64
CA ARG A 208 27.30 1.25 1.24
C ARG A 208 28.83 1.48 1.20
N ILE A 209 29.50 0.60 0.52
CA ILE A 209 30.90 0.79 0.10
C ILE A 209 30.86 1.79 -1.06
#